data_dd746370870ba28bbb07ebaf8f95134b
#
_entry.id   dd746370870ba28bbb07ebaf8f95134b
#
_cell.length_a   1.000
_cell.length_b   1.000
_cell.length_c   1.000
_cell.angle_alpha   90.00
_cell.angle_beta   90.00
_cell.angle_gamma   90.00
#
_symmetry.space_group_name_H-M   'P 1'
#
loop_
_entity.id
_entity.type
_entity.pdbx_description
1 polymer ?
#
loop_
_entity_poly.entity_id
_entity_poly.type
_entity_poly.pdbx_seq_one_letter_code
_entity_poly.pdbx_strand_id
1 'polypeptide(L)'
;MGTSSVLDKGSFRFSLHTARGYGFEGGHSETKGLDLNGQVVSVPLHRHKVSLDYLRLELELEYAFKDSWVLVLRVPYDIKNQKTEVSFIEPATAGEKQKMLKNGYIHHRSETHRGISDLMLLATHWKQNLFHEGDSLSLSLGTTLPTGKTEEDPFRLGDNGLQHLHIQFGTGTFDPLLELNYRVPVTETLGLEAYALGRFPVYENSKTYQGPVESTLGVLLRYNLNNRISLHLNGTSYYQAFAYWDGERDINSGLVAMSSLFGISVEAWKDTTLGIDLRTPLLQKTLSEGDAFKQGPTLLFSISWEM
;
A
#
# COMPACT_ATOMS: atom_id res chain seq x y z
N MET A 1 -8.69 -5.31 -7.42
CA MET A 1 -10.10 -4.88 -7.25
C MET A 1 -10.95 -6.09 -7.45
N GLY A 2 -11.74 -6.48 -6.45
CA GLY A 2 -12.51 -7.73 -6.49
C GLY A 2 -13.48 -7.78 -7.66
N THR A 3 -13.76 -8.97 -8.12
CA THR A 3 -14.75 -9.25 -9.15
C THR A 3 -16.16 -8.92 -8.64
N SER A 4 -16.98 -8.48 -9.52
CA SER A 4 -18.22 -7.77 -9.20
C SER A 4 -19.45 -8.63 -8.96
N SER A 5 -19.32 -9.95 -8.93
CA SER A 5 -20.43 -10.87 -8.72
C SER A 5 -20.53 -11.31 -7.25
N VAL A 6 -21.75 -11.40 -6.76
CA VAL A 6 -22.03 -12.06 -5.48
C VAL A 6 -21.84 -13.56 -5.72
N LEU A 7 -21.03 -14.20 -4.88
CA LEU A 7 -20.82 -15.64 -4.94
C LEU A 7 -22.06 -16.38 -4.46
N ASP A 8 -22.39 -17.49 -5.11
CA ASP A 8 -23.40 -18.42 -4.65
C ASP A 8 -22.92 -19.14 -3.38
N LYS A 9 -23.83 -19.47 -2.49
CA LYS A 9 -23.52 -20.20 -1.27
C LYS A 9 -22.80 -21.52 -1.54
N GLY A 10 -21.65 -21.71 -0.88
CA GLY A 10 -20.77 -22.86 -1.02
C GLY A 10 -19.68 -22.67 -2.09
N SER A 11 -19.77 -21.60 -2.89
CA SER A 11 -18.77 -21.31 -3.92
C SER A 11 -17.53 -20.63 -3.35
N PHE A 12 -16.43 -20.79 -4.09
CA PHE A 12 -15.14 -20.13 -3.84
C PHE A 12 -14.77 -19.24 -5.00
N ARG A 13 -14.05 -18.17 -4.70
CA ARG A 13 -13.32 -17.38 -5.69
C ARG A 13 -11.88 -17.26 -5.27
N PHE A 14 -10.99 -17.54 -6.21
CA PHE A 14 -9.56 -17.30 -6.07
C PHE A 14 -9.16 -16.14 -6.96
N SER A 15 -8.41 -15.20 -6.41
CA SER A 15 -7.85 -14.10 -7.19
C SER A 15 -6.37 -13.94 -6.90
N LEU A 16 -5.58 -13.67 -7.93
CA LEU A 16 -4.20 -13.21 -7.82
C LEU A 16 -4.13 -11.80 -8.36
N HIS A 17 -3.75 -10.88 -7.49
CA HIS A 17 -3.50 -9.50 -7.83
C HIS A 17 -2.01 -9.23 -7.83
N THR A 18 -1.53 -8.54 -8.83
CA THR A 18 -0.13 -8.13 -8.95
C THR A 18 -0.07 -6.62 -9.13
N ALA A 19 0.76 -5.95 -8.35
CA ALA A 19 1.02 -4.52 -8.48
C ALA A 19 2.52 -4.28 -8.63
N ARG A 20 2.95 -3.70 -9.76
CA ARG A 20 4.33 -3.32 -10.02
C ARG A 20 4.44 -1.80 -10.07
N GLY A 21 5.01 -1.21 -9.02
CA GLY A 21 5.27 0.23 -8.92
C GLY A 21 6.70 0.58 -9.33
N TYR A 22 6.84 1.72 -10.00
CA TYR A 22 8.11 2.19 -10.54
C TYR A 22 8.37 3.63 -10.12
N GLY A 23 9.65 3.96 -9.84
CA GLY A 23 10.08 5.33 -9.66
C GLY A 23 9.44 6.04 -8.47
N PHE A 24 9.19 5.32 -7.38
CA PHE A 24 8.86 5.94 -6.10
C PHE A 24 10.11 6.60 -5.55
N GLU A 25 10.01 7.82 -5.06
CA GLU A 25 11.15 8.60 -4.60
C GLU A 25 10.87 9.21 -3.23
N GLY A 26 11.92 9.35 -2.45
CA GLY A 26 11.90 10.02 -1.15
C GLY A 26 13.32 10.36 -0.71
N GLY A 27 13.44 10.76 0.53
CA GLY A 27 14.72 11.09 1.14
C GLY A 27 14.61 12.23 2.12
N HIS A 28 15.72 12.60 2.71
CA HIS A 28 15.80 13.73 3.64
C HIS A 28 17.20 14.36 3.60
N SER A 29 17.27 15.60 4.06
CA SER A 29 18.54 16.31 4.26
C SER A 29 18.90 16.26 5.72
N GLU A 30 20.18 16.05 6.02
CA GLU A 30 20.69 15.97 7.40
C GLU A 30 22.13 16.47 7.54
N THR A 31 22.55 16.69 8.77
CA THR A 31 23.89 17.10 9.17
C THR A 31 24.59 16.07 10.07
N LYS A 32 24.09 14.81 10.09
CA LYS A 32 24.66 13.70 10.85
C LYS A 32 25.60 12.88 9.98
N GLY A 33 26.75 12.51 10.50
CA GLY A 33 27.70 11.59 9.89
C GLY A 33 28.15 10.55 10.91
N LEU A 34 28.83 9.48 10.47
CA LEU A 34 29.39 8.46 11.34
C LEU A 34 30.91 8.48 11.29
N ASP A 35 31.56 8.60 12.44
CA ASP A 35 33.03 8.54 12.53
C ASP A 35 33.56 7.09 12.41
N LEU A 36 34.88 6.90 12.54
CA LEU A 36 35.52 5.60 12.45
C LEU A 36 35.12 4.66 13.60
N ASN A 37 34.78 5.20 14.75
CA ASN A 37 34.35 4.46 15.93
C ASN A 37 32.86 4.15 15.94
N GLY A 38 32.11 4.59 14.91
CA GLY A 38 30.67 4.41 14.83
C GLY A 38 29.86 5.45 15.63
N GLN A 39 30.51 6.52 16.08
CA GLN A 39 29.81 7.61 16.80
C GLN A 39 29.21 8.60 15.83
N VAL A 40 27.98 9.06 16.15
CA VAL A 40 27.30 10.12 15.39
C VAL A 40 28.00 11.45 15.63
N VAL A 41 28.38 12.11 14.55
CA VAL A 41 29.08 13.41 14.57
C VAL A 41 28.41 14.39 13.61
N SER A 42 28.57 15.70 13.88
CA SER A 42 28.09 16.73 12.97
C SER A 42 28.99 16.80 11.72
N VAL A 43 28.34 16.93 10.55
CA VAL A 43 28.97 17.10 9.24
C VAL A 43 28.19 18.15 8.44
N PRO A 44 28.75 18.71 7.34
CA PRO A 44 28.02 19.61 6.47
C PRO A 44 26.73 19.04 5.91
N LEU A 45 25.80 19.91 5.53
CA LEU A 45 24.48 19.51 5.02
C LEU A 45 24.62 18.65 3.76
N HIS A 46 23.95 17.52 3.79
CA HIS A 46 23.88 16.57 2.67
C HIS A 46 22.48 15.95 2.59
N ARG A 47 22.17 15.32 1.46
CA ARG A 47 20.87 14.71 1.22
C ARG A 47 21.01 13.22 0.93
N HIS A 48 20.19 12.43 1.59
CA HIS A 48 19.96 11.03 1.24
C HIS A 48 18.76 10.96 0.30
N LYS A 49 19.00 10.51 -0.92
CA LYS A 49 17.96 10.23 -1.90
C LYS A 49 17.68 8.73 -1.91
N VAL A 50 16.40 8.37 -1.84
CA VAL A 50 15.93 6.98 -1.87
C VAL A 50 14.98 6.82 -3.05
N SER A 51 15.25 5.83 -3.90
CA SER A 51 14.33 5.39 -4.95
C SER A 51 13.84 3.99 -4.61
N LEU A 52 12.56 3.74 -4.84
CA LEU A 52 11.92 2.46 -4.55
C LEU A 52 11.10 1.99 -5.74
N ASP A 53 11.40 0.78 -6.21
CA ASP A 53 10.52 0.00 -7.06
C ASP A 53 9.96 -1.15 -6.24
N TYR A 54 8.69 -1.50 -6.43
CA TYR A 54 8.11 -2.62 -5.73
C TYR A 54 7.31 -3.55 -6.64
N LEU A 55 7.22 -4.80 -6.23
CA LEU A 55 6.29 -5.79 -6.73
C LEU A 55 5.51 -6.35 -5.55
N ARG A 56 4.18 -6.23 -5.58
CA ARG A 56 3.28 -6.92 -4.65
C ARG A 56 2.55 -8.02 -5.40
N LEU A 57 2.54 -9.20 -4.83
CA LEU A 57 1.68 -10.32 -5.20
C LEU A 57 0.69 -10.50 -4.06
N GLU A 58 -0.61 -10.52 -4.34
CA GLU A 58 -1.63 -10.73 -3.33
C GLU A 58 -2.56 -11.85 -3.80
N LEU A 59 -2.58 -12.93 -3.04
CA LEU A 59 -3.55 -13.99 -3.19
C LEU A 59 -4.78 -13.65 -2.36
N GLU A 60 -5.96 -13.64 -2.99
CA GLU A 60 -7.24 -13.46 -2.32
C GLU A 60 -8.07 -14.73 -2.48
N LEU A 61 -8.61 -15.22 -1.36
CA LEU A 61 -9.54 -16.33 -1.29
C LEU A 61 -10.85 -15.83 -0.70
N GLU A 62 -11.93 -16.01 -1.43
CA GLU A 62 -13.29 -15.73 -0.98
C GLU A 62 -14.08 -17.05 -0.86
N TYR A 63 -14.86 -17.16 0.22
CA TYR A 63 -15.75 -18.30 0.45
C TYR A 63 -17.14 -17.85 0.87
N ALA A 64 -18.16 -18.14 0.07
CA ALA A 64 -19.54 -17.85 0.38
C ALA A 64 -20.12 -18.89 1.36
N PHE A 65 -19.94 -18.69 2.66
CA PHE A 65 -20.38 -19.64 3.69
C PHE A 65 -21.89 -19.58 3.97
N LYS A 66 -22.53 -18.48 3.59
CA LYS A 66 -23.98 -18.27 3.73
C LYS A 66 -24.46 -17.32 2.64
N ASP A 67 -25.76 -17.35 2.33
CA ASP A 67 -26.36 -16.41 1.39
C ASP A 67 -26.01 -14.97 1.78
N SER A 68 -25.48 -14.21 0.82
CA SER A 68 -25.00 -12.83 1.00
C SER A 68 -23.84 -12.62 1.97
N TRP A 69 -23.20 -13.68 2.46
CA TRP A 69 -22.03 -13.59 3.35
C TRP A 69 -20.83 -14.32 2.78
N VAL A 70 -19.73 -13.61 2.70
CA VAL A 70 -18.45 -14.10 2.17
C VAL A 70 -17.36 -13.88 3.20
N LEU A 71 -16.54 -14.90 3.44
CA LEU A 71 -15.29 -14.78 4.18
C LEU A 71 -14.17 -14.53 3.18
N VAL A 72 -13.33 -13.55 3.45
CA VAL A 72 -12.22 -13.13 2.58
C VAL A 72 -10.90 -13.25 3.33
N LEU A 73 -9.94 -13.95 2.73
CA LEU A 73 -8.55 -14.02 3.19
C LEU A 73 -7.64 -13.43 2.11
N ARG A 74 -6.81 -12.44 2.46
CA ARG A 74 -5.77 -11.87 1.60
C ARG A 74 -4.39 -12.17 2.14
N VAL A 75 -3.51 -12.64 1.27
CA VAL A 75 -2.12 -13.01 1.59
C VAL A 75 -1.19 -12.21 0.69
N PRO A 76 -0.70 -11.04 1.14
CA PRO A 76 0.21 -10.21 0.36
C PRO A 76 1.67 -10.64 0.55
N TYR A 77 2.43 -10.66 -0.56
CA TYR A 77 3.86 -10.85 -0.59
C TYR A 77 4.52 -9.69 -1.35
N ASP A 78 5.47 -9.02 -0.72
CA ASP A 78 6.12 -7.84 -1.27
C ASP A 78 7.60 -8.10 -1.59
N ILE A 79 8.04 -7.54 -2.72
CA ILE A 79 9.44 -7.36 -3.10
C ILE A 79 9.65 -5.86 -3.29
N LYS A 80 10.53 -5.26 -2.48
CA LYS A 80 10.83 -3.83 -2.47
C LYS A 80 12.30 -3.65 -2.82
N ASN A 81 12.59 -3.05 -3.96
CA ASN A 81 13.96 -2.80 -4.43
C ASN A 81 14.31 -1.35 -4.16
N GLN A 82 15.11 -1.12 -3.13
CA GLN A 82 15.58 0.19 -2.72
C GLN A 82 16.95 0.50 -3.34
N LYS A 83 17.08 1.70 -3.91
CA LYS A 83 18.34 2.30 -4.33
C LYS A 83 18.55 3.61 -3.60
N THR A 84 19.78 3.88 -3.19
CA THR A 84 20.10 5.06 -2.40
C THR A 84 21.32 5.78 -2.94
N GLU A 85 21.29 7.09 -2.83
CA GLU A 85 22.38 7.99 -3.21
C GLU A 85 22.55 9.07 -2.14
N VAL A 86 23.80 9.47 -1.88
CA VAL A 86 24.12 10.61 -1.00
C VAL A 86 24.61 11.78 -1.86
N SER A 87 23.93 12.91 -1.76
CA SER A 87 24.28 14.16 -2.44
C SER A 87 24.85 15.15 -1.45
N PHE A 88 26.01 15.74 -1.75
CA PHE A 88 26.66 16.74 -0.91
C PHE A 88 26.11 18.12 -1.30
N ILE A 89 25.41 18.80 -0.37
CA ILE A 89 24.80 20.12 -0.59
C ILE A 89 25.80 21.22 -0.26
N GLU A 90 26.48 21.10 0.88
CA GLU A 90 27.51 22.06 1.30
C GLU A 90 28.91 21.51 0.98
N PRO A 91 29.91 22.44 0.86
CA PRO A 91 31.30 22.02 0.70
C PRO A 91 31.75 21.13 1.88
N ALA A 92 32.37 20.02 1.58
CA ALA A 92 32.81 19.06 2.57
C ALA A 92 34.20 18.50 2.22
N THR A 93 35.03 18.29 3.23
CA THR A 93 36.32 17.59 3.11
C THR A 93 36.14 16.12 2.77
N ALA A 94 37.18 15.45 2.30
CA ALA A 94 37.12 14.02 2.01
C ALA A 94 36.76 13.19 3.25
N GLY A 95 37.25 13.56 4.43
CA GLY A 95 36.92 12.91 5.69
C GLY A 95 35.46 13.06 6.11
N GLU A 96 34.85 14.23 5.91
CA GLU A 96 33.44 14.49 6.17
C GLU A 96 32.56 13.71 5.19
N LYS A 97 32.90 13.70 3.91
CA LYS A 97 32.18 12.89 2.90
C LYS A 97 32.17 11.40 3.26
N GLN A 98 33.30 10.85 3.75
CA GLN A 98 33.30 9.48 4.23
C GLN A 98 32.36 9.23 5.42
N LYS A 99 32.28 10.18 6.37
CA LYS A 99 31.34 10.08 7.49
C LYS A 99 29.88 10.13 7.05
N MET A 100 29.55 11.00 6.07
CA MET A 100 28.22 11.08 5.46
C MET A 100 27.83 9.77 4.73
N LEU A 101 28.73 9.23 3.91
CA LEU A 101 28.51 7.96 3.20
C LEU A 101 28.33 6.78 4.16
N LYS A 102 29.12 6.76 5.27
CA LYS A 102 29.01 5.73 6.29
C LYS A 102 27.67 5.82 7.03
N ASN A 103 27.20 7.02 7.34
CA ASN A 103 25.87 7.24 7.90
C ASN A 103 24.77 6.81 6.93
N GLY A 104 24.84 7.20 5.66
CA GLY A 104 23.93 6.74 4.62
C GLY A 104 23.86 5.21 4.56
N TYR A 105 24.98 4.51 4.74
CA TYR A 105 25.01 3.04 4.69
C TYR A 105 24.29 2.36 5.87
N ILE A 106 24.20 2.97 7.04
CA ILE A 106 23.54 2.33 8.19
C ILE A 106 22.00 2.39 8.11
N HIS A 107 21.40 3.35 7.38
CA HIS A 107 19.95 3.49 7.33
C HIS A 107 19.35 3.53 5.90
N HIS A 108 20.13 3.87 4.90
CA HIS A 108 19.69 3.87 3.50
C HIS A 108 20.62 3.04 2.64
N ARG A 109 20.42 1.74 2.62
CA ARG A 109 21.20 0.82 1.78
C ARG A 109 20.48 0.54 0.47
N SER A 110 21.26 0.40 -0.63
CA SER A 110 20.75 -0.17 -1.86
C SER A 110 20.58 -1.67 -1.67
N GLU A 111 19.35 -2.11 -1.44
CA GLU A 111 19.03 -3.48 -1.03
C GLU A 111 17.65 -3.90 -1.55
N THR A 112 17.48 -5.20 -1.76
CA THR A 112 16.16 -5.78 -2.09
C THR A 112 15.57 -6.47 -0.87
N HIS A 113 14.48 -5.92 -0.37
CA HIS A 113 13.70 -6.49 0.74
C HIS A 113 12.56 -7.34 0.17
N ARG A 114 12.29 -8.48 0.79
CA ARG A 114 11.19 -9.36 0.39
C ARG A 114 10.58 -10.06 1.60
N GLY A 115 9.27 -10.26 1.57
CA GLY A 115 8.56 -10.94 2.66
C GLY A 115 7.06 -10.91 2.51
N ILE A 116 6.39 -11.72 3.32
CA ILE A 116 4.94 -11.66 3.54
C ILE A 116 4.64 -10.40 4.34
N SER A 117 3.61 -9.67 3.93
CA SER A 117 3.04 -8.59 4.73
C SER A 117 1.96 -9.12 5.70
N ASP A 118 1.30 -8.24 6.45
CA ASP A 118 0.21 -8.68 7.31
C ASP A 118 -0.92 -9.27 6.46
N LEU A 119 -1.38 -10.48 6.82
CA LEU A 119 -2.55 -11.07 6.22
C LEU A 119 -3.80 -10.27 6.62
N MET A 120 -4.85 -10.34 5.80
CA MET A 120 -6.13 -9.68 6.10
C MET A 120 -7.24 -10.72 6.10
N LEU A 121 -8.06 -10.70 7.15
CA LEU A 121 -9.23 -11.55 7.28
C LEU A 121 -10.47 -10.66 7.43
N LEU A 122 -11.45 -10.82 6.52
CA LEU A 122 -12.68 -10.01 6.51
C LEU A 122 -13.92 -10.90 6.36
N ALA A 123 -15.02 -10.44 6.92
CA ALA A 123 -16.35 -10.95 6.66
C ALA A 123 -17.13 -9.87 5.91
N THR A 124 -17.63 -10.22 4.73
CA THR A 124 -18.36 -9.31 3.82
C THR A 124 -19.81 -9.69 3.75
N HIS A 125 -20.70 -8.72 3.94
CA HIS A 125 -22.12 -8.85 3.71
C HIS A 125 -22.54 -8.08 2.48
N TRP A 126 -23.30 -8.73 1.61
CA TRP A 126 -23.84 -8.16 0.39
C TRP A 126 -25.35 -7.93 0.51
N LYS A 127 -25.83 -6.80 -0.02
CA LYS A 127 -27.24 -6.51 -0.22
C LYS A 127 -27.47 -6.01 -1.64
N GLN A 128 -28.34 -6.68 -2.36
CA GLN A 128 -28.74 -6.31 -3.72
C GLN A 128 -30.08 -5.56 -3.71
N ASN A 129 -30.32 -4.73 -4.73
CA ASN A 129 -31.54 -3.97 -4.92
C ASN A 129 -31.93 -3.14 -3.69
N LEU A 130 -30.94 -2.42 -3.12
CA LEU A 130 -31.15 -1.64 -1.90
C LEU A 130 -31.87 -0.32 -2.17
N PHE A 131 -31.45 0.43 -3.18
CA PHE A 131 -31.98 1.73 -3.56
C PHE A 131 -32.52 1.72 -4.99
N HIS A 132 -31.91 0.94 -5.89
CA HIS A 132 -32.27 0.80 -7.29
C HIS A 132 -32.21 -0.65 -7.73
N GLU A 133 -33.01 -1.00 -8.76
CA GLU A 133 -32.91 -2.31 -9.37
C GLU A 133 -31.52 -2.55 -9.96
N GLY A 134 -30.90 -3.68 -9.61
CA GLY A 134 -29.58 -4.06 -10.06
C GLY A 134 -28.42 -3.42 -9.26
N ASP A 135 -28.68 -2.56 -8.29
CA ASP A 135 -27.64 -2.06 -7.41
C ASP A 135 -27.15 -3.12 -6.42
N SER A 136 -25.95 -2.90 -5.87
CA SER A 136 -25.42 -3.73 -4.80
C SER A 136 -24.57 -2.92 -3.83
N LEU A 137 -24.75 -3.20 -2.54
CA LEU A 137 -23.95 -2.67 -1.45
C LEU A 137 -23.22 -3.82 -0.77
N SER A 138 -21.91 -3.70 -0.57
CA SER A 138 -21.15 -4.59 0.30
C SER A 138 -20.53 -3.84 1.47
N LEU A 139 -20.55 -4.46 2.62
CA LEU A 139 -19.86 -4.03 3.83
C LEU A 139 -18.97 -5.16 4.32
N SER A 140 -17.68 -4.90 4.42
CA SER A 140 -16.70 -5.82 4.96
C SER A 140 -16.12 -5.28 6.26
N LEU A 141 -16.08 -6.12 7.27
CA LEU A 141 -15.41 -5.87 8.54
C LEU A 141 -14.38 -6.95 8.79
N GLY A 142 -13.23 -6.57 9.30
CA GLY A 142 -12.15 -7.51 9.51
C GLY A 142 -10.98 -6.96 10.29
N THR A 143 -9.87 -7.66 10.19
CA THR A 143 -8.62 -7.27 10.85
C THR A 143 -7.41 -7.76 10.07
N THR A 144 -6.27 -7.10 10.24
CA THR A 144 -4.98 -7.67 9.86
C THR A 144 -4.57 -8.75 10.86
N LEU A 145 -3.79 -9.72 10.40
CA LEU A 145 -3.07 -10.67 11.23
C LEU A 145 -1.58 -10.30 11.16
N PRO A 146 -0.88 -10.10 12.30
CA PRO A 146 0.49 -9.55 12.33
C PRO A 146 1.54 -10.59 11.90
N THR A 147 1.54 -10.94 10.63
CA THR A 147 2.46 -11.92 10.01
C THR A 147 3.65 -11.27 9.32
N GLY A 148 3.55 -9.97 9.01
CA GLY A 148 4.60 -9.20 8.38
C GLY A 148 5.76 -8.92 9.33
N LYS A 149 6.97 -8.92 8.78
CA LYS A 149 8.17 -8.56 9.55
C LYS A 149 8.10 -7.09 9.98
N THR A 150 8.35 -6.84 11.27
CA THR A 150 8.50 -5.50 11.85
C THR A 150 9.97 -5.21 12.13
N GLU A 151 10.36 -3.94 12.06
CA GLU A 151 11.70 -3.46 12.38
C GLU A 151 11.71 -2.75 13.74
N GLU A 152 12.89 -2.57 14.33
CA GLU A 152 13.11 -1.76 15.52
C GLU A 152 12.99 -0.27 15.19
N ASP A 153 12.77 0.56 16.20
CA ASP A 153 12.69 2.02 16.05
C ASP A 153 13.92 2.58 15.33
N PRO A 154 13.75 3.07 14.09
CA PRO A 154 14.87 3.53 13.27
C PRO A 154 15.49 4.83 13.79
N PHE A 155 14.74 5.67 14.49
CA PHE A 155 15.25 6.92 15.06
C PHE A 155 16.17 6.62 16.22
N ARG A 156 15.74 5.77 17.14
CA ARG A 156 16.55 5.33 18.28
C ARG A 156 17.83 4.61 17.84
N LEU A 157 17.74 3.72 16.84
CA LEU A 157 18.92 3.04 16.30
C LEU A 157 19.85 4.01 15.60
N GLY A 158 19.30 4.96 14.81
CA GLY A 158 20.06 5.97 14.09
C GLY A 158 20.85 6.91 15.02
N ASP A 159 20.23 7.37 16.11
CA ASP A 159 20.87 8.20 17.10
C ASP A 159 22.05 7.50 17.84
N ASN A 160 22.01 6.17 17.90
CA ASN A 160 23.09 5.35 18.41
C ASN A 160 24.09 4.88 17.34
N GLY A 161 23.98 5.35 16.10
CA GLY A 161 24.86 4.95 14.98
C GLY A 161 24.72 3.50 14.57
N LEU A 162 23.58 2.86 14.90
CA LEU A 162 23.30 1.47 14.62
C LEU A 162 22.57 1.27 13.29
N GLN A 163 22.78 0.15 12.68
CA GLN A 163 22.14 -0.22 11.43
C GLN A 163 20.64 -0.45 11.63
N HIS A 164 19.80 0.15 10.77
CA HIS A 164 18.36 0.04 10.84
C HIS A 164 17.71 0.14 9.46
N LEU A 165 16.40 -0.07 9.40
CA LEU A 165 15.55 0.03 8.21
C LEU A 165 14.33 0.88 8.52
N HIS A 166 13.90 1.67 7.53
CA HIS A 166 12.63 2.42 7.59
C HIS A 166 11.48 1.67 6.90
N ILE A 167 11.75 0.53 6.27
CA ILE A 167 10.76 -0.26 5.53
C ILE A 167 10.29 -1.41 6.39
N GLN A 168 8.97 -1.46 6.64
CA GLN A 168 8.31 -2.56 7.32
C GLN A 168 7.44 -3.37 6.35
N PHE A 169 7.12 -4.61 6.70
CA PHE A 169 6.19 -5.48 5.99
C PHE A 169 4.85 -5.62 6.71
N GLY A 170 4.82 -5.35 8.00
CA GLY A 170 3.63 -5.35 8.82
C GLY A 170 3.69 -4.34 9.94
N THR A 171 2.56 -4.09 10.59
CA THR A 171 2.48 -3.25 11.79
C THR A 171 2.83 -4.00 13.07
N GLY A 172 2.73 -5.35 13.05
CA GLY A 172 2.86 -6.18 14.24
C GLY A 172 1.66 -6.09 15.18
N THR A 173 0.53 -5.56 14.69
CA THR A 173 -0.72 -5.38 15.43
C THR A 173 -1.91 -5.94 14.66
N PHE A 174 -3.01 -6.24 15.37
CA PHE A 174 -4.29 -6.54 14.77
C PHE A 174 -4.99 -5.21 14.47
N ASP A 175 -4.99 -4.80 13.22
CA ASP A 175 -5.57 -3.52 12.82
C ASP A 175 -6.98 -3.74 12.28
N PRO A 176 -8.02 -3.12 12.88
CA PRO A 176 -9.37 -3.15 12.33
C PRO A 176 -9.43 -2.67 10.88
N LEU A 177 -10.18 -3.40 10.07
CA LEU A 177 -10.42 -3.13 8.65
C LEU A 177 -11.89 -2.85 8.41
N LEU A 178 -12.18 -1.84 7.59
CA LEU A 178 -13.52 -1.50 7.12
C LEU A 178 -13.46 -1.31 5.60
N GLU A 179 -14.35 -2.00 4.86
CA GLU A 179 -14.52 -1.76 3.43
C GLU A 179 -16.00 -1.60 3.13
N LEU A 180 -16.32 -0.57 2.36
CA LEU A 180 -17.66 -0.29 1.85
C LEU A 180 -17.58 -0.16 0.35
N ASN A 181 -18.50 -0.80 -0.37
CA ASN A 181 -18.58 -0.69 -1.82
C ASN A 181 -20.04 -0.60 -2.22
N TYR A 182 -20.38 0.41 -3.01
CA TYR A 182 -21.70 0.57 -3.60
C TYR A 182 -21.58 0.65 -5.12
N ARG A 183 -22.32 -0.20 -5.79
CA ARG A 183 -22.35 -0.29 -7.24
C ARG A 183 -23.77 -0.10 -7.75
N VAL A 184 -23.91 0.66 -8.84
CA VAL A 184 -25.18 0.90 -9.50
C VAL A 184 -25.02 0.80 -11.03
N PRO A 185 -25.89 0.07 -11.75
CA PRO A 185 -25.98 0.15 -13.20
C PRO A 185 -26.59 1.51 -13.57
N VAL A 186 -25.89 2.27 -14.41
CA VAL A 186 -26.38 3.56 -14.92
C VAL A 186 -27.17 3.36 -16.23
N THR A 187 -26.65 2.44 -17.07
CA THR A 187 -27.31 1.94 -18.29
C THR A 187 -27.00 0.45 -18.43
N GLU A 188 -27.48 -0.20 -19.49
CA GLU A 188 -27.14 -1.60 -19.79
C GLU A 188 -25.63 -1.85 -19.97
N THR A 189 -24.90 -0.82 -20.42
CA THR A 189 -23.46 -0.92 -20.70
C THR A 189 -22.59 -0.14 -19.73
N LEU A 190 -23.17 0.77 -18.93
CA LEU A 190 -22.42 1.66 -18.04
C LEU A 190 -22.78 1.41 -16.58
N GLY A 191 -21.79 1.13 -15.77
CA GLY A 191 -21.90 1.00 -14.31
C GLY A 191 -21.04 2.01 -13.57
N LEU A 192 -21.50 2.45 -12.43
CA LEU A 192 -20.78 3.29 -11.48
C LEU A 192 -20.58 2.54 -10.18
N GLU A 193 -19.37 2.68 -9.60
CA GLU A 193 -19.02 2.10 -8.31
C GLU A 193 -18.35 3.16 -7.44
N ALA A 194 -18.78 3.28 -6.18
CA ALA A 194 -18.12 4.10 -5.19
C ALA A 194 -17.66 3.21 -4.03
N TYR A 195 -16.46 3.43 -3.53
CA TYR A 195 -15.93 2.61 -2.44
C TYR A 195 -15.12 3.41 -1.43
N ALA A 196 -15.08 2.89 -0.21
CA ALA A 196 -14.28 3.39 0.89
C ALA A 196 -13.57 2.21 1.57
N LEU A 197 -12.28 2.33 1.80
CA LEU A 197 -11.45 1.36 2.51
C LEU A 197 -10.78 2.06 3.68
N GLY A 198 -10.71 1.42 4.84
CA GLY A 198 -10.06 1.94 6.02
C GLY A 198 -9.29 0.88 6.78
N ARG A 199 -8.12 1.24 7.31
CA ARG A 199 -7.30 0.47 8.25
C ARG A 199 -6.97 1.34 9.44
N PHE A 200 -7.17 0.81 10.65
CA PHE A 200 -7.17 1.57 11.87
C PHE A 200 -6.26 0.95 12.95
N PRO A 201 -4.92 1.11 12.87
CA PRO A 201 -4.02 0.70 13.95
C PRO A 201 -4.32 1.49 15.23
N VAL A 202 -4.68 0.79 16.31
CA VAL A 202 -5.16 1.42 17.54
C VAL A 202 -4.22 1.28 18.72
N TYR A 203 -3.10 0.56 18.57
CA TYR A 203 -2.10 0.36 19.62
C TYR A 203 -0.70 0.11 19.01
N GLU A 204 0.33 0.31 19.81
CA GLU A 204 1.72 0.05 19.47
C GLU A 204 2.05 -1.45 19.53
N ASN A 205 2.93 -1.91 18.65
CA ASN A 205 3.49 -3.25 18.72
C ASN A 205 4.56 -3.37 19.82
N SER A 206 5.13 -4.58 20.00
CA SER A 206 6.18 -4.83 21.02
C SER A 206 7.49 -4.06 20.80
N LYS A 207 7.64 -3.38 19.64
CA LYS A 207 8.79 -2.55 19.27
C LYS A 207 8.44 -1.06 19.27
N THR A 208 7.37 -0.69 19.95
CA THR A 208 6.86 0.69 20.10
C THR A 208 6.36 1.34 18.80
N TYR A 209 6.12 0.57 17.74
CA TYR A 209 5.56 1.09 16.49
C TYR A 209 4.04 1.03 16.49
N GLN A 210 3.40 2.15 16.22
CA GLN A 210 1.99 2.23 15.85
C GLN A 210 1.87 2.64 14.37
N GLY A 211 1.28 1.78 13.55
CA GLY A 211 1.02 2.07 12.15
C GLY A 211 0.09 3.27 11.96
N PRO A 212 0.12 3.93 10.79
CA PRO A 212 -0.78 5.03 10.49
C PRO A 212 -2.20 4.54 10.25
N VAL A 213 -3.20 5.36 10.60
CA VAL A 213 -4.55 5.20 10.05
C VAL A 213 -4.49 5.49 8.56
N GLU A 214 -5.06 4.59 7.76
CA GLU A 214 -5.09 4.71 6.31
C GLU A 214 -6.53 4.65 5.81
N SER A 215 -6.85 5.47 4.82
CA SER A 215 -8.13 5.40 4.12
C SER A 215 -7.98 5.65 2.63
N THR A 216 -8.80 4.96 1.86
CA THR A 216 -8.92 5.16 0.41
C THR A 216 -10.39 5.36 0.06
N LEU A 217 -10.67 6.43 -0.65
CA LEU A 217 -11.97 6.66 -1.28
C LEU A 217 -11.80 6.58 -2.79
N GLY A 218 -12.75 5.98 -3.48
CA GLY A 218 -12.67 5.88 -4.93
C GLY A 218 -14.02 5.86 -5.62
N VAL A 219 -13.98 6.26 -6.89
CA VAL A 219 -15.11 6.17 -7.81
C VAL A 219 -14.63 5.54 -9.11
N LEU A 220 -15.29 4.48 -9.52
CA LEU A 220 -14.97 3.70 -10.71
C LEU A 220 -16.15 3.76 -11.68
N LEU A 221 -15.85 4.13 -12.92
CA LEU A 221 -16.74 4.05 -14.06
C LEU A 221 -16.35 2.79 -14.88
N ARG A 222 -17.32 1.91 -15.12
CA ARG A 222 -17.15 0.70 -15.93
C ARG A 222 -18.01 0.80 -17.18
N TYR A 223 -17.41 0.59 -18.33
CA TYR A 223 -18.09 0.53 -19.62
C TYR A 223 -17.91 -0.85 -20.26
N ASN A 224 -19.00 -1.58 -20.41
CA ASN A 224 -19.01 -2.90 -21.05
C ASN A 224 -19.06 -2.74 -22.57
N LEU A 225 -17.95 -3.02 -23.25
CA LEU A 225 -17.88 -3.02 -24.71
C LEU A 225 -18.70 -4.16 -25.31
N ASN A 226 -18.73 -5.29 -24.63
CA ASN A 226 -19.54 -6.47 -24.93
C ASN A 226 -19.61 -7.36 -23.67
N ASN A 227 -20.19 -8.55 -23.79
CA ASN A 227 -20.36 -9.48 -22.67
C ASN A 227 -19.05 -10.02 -22.07
N ARG A 228 -17.90 -9.78 -22.72
CA ARG A 228 -16.59 -10.29 -22.27
C ARG A 228 -15.57 -9.21 -21.95
N ILE A 229 -15.75 -8.02 -22.50
CA ILE A 229 -14.73 -6.97 -22.41
C ILE A 229 -15.32 -5.76 -21.75
N SER A 230 -14.72 -5.29 -20.67
CA SER A 230 -15.06 -4.05 -19.98
C SER A 230 -13.84 -3.13 -19.90
N LEU A 231 -14.07 -1.85 -20.14
CA LEU A 231 -13.13 -0.76 -19.85
C LEU A 231 -13.50 -0.15 -18.51
N HIS A 232 -12.52 0.35 -17.76
CA HIS A 232 -12.81 1.07 -16.54
C HIS A 232 -11.85 2.23 -16.31
N LEU A 233 -12.41 3.27 -15.74
CA LEU A 233 -11.71 4.46 -15.28
C LEU A 233 -12.01 4.63 -13.80
N ASN A 234 -10.97 4.77 -12.98
CA ASN A 234 -11.11 4.93 -11.54
C ASN A 234 -10.34 6.17 -11.06
N GLY A 235 -10.99 7.00 -10.24
CA GLY A 235 -10.36 8.06 -9.48
C GLY A 235 -10.27 7.67 -8.02
N THR A 236 -9.10 7.82 -7.39
CA THR A 236 -8.89 7.49 -5.98
C THR A 236 -8.30 8.66 -5.22
N SER A 237 -8.71 8.80 -3.95
CA SER A 237 -8.08 9.64 -2.95
C SER A 237 -7.58 8.73 -1.83
N TYR A 238 -6.31 8.83 -1.49
CA TYR A 238 -5.66 8.11 -0.41
C TYR A 238 -5.23 9.08 0.68
N TYR A 239 -5.51 8.74 1.91
CA TYR A 239 -5.07 9.45 3.10
C TYR A 239 -4.33 8.48 4.02
N GLN A 240 -3.17 8.89 4.51
CA GLN A 240 -2.40 8.23 5.54
C GLN A 240 -2.09 9.25 6.64
N ALA A 241 -2.53 8.97 7.85
CA ALA A 241 -2.15 9.72 9.04
C ALA A 241 -0.66 9.54 9.37
N PHE A 242 -0.19 10.16 10.43
CA PHE A 242 1.16 9.86 10.94
C PHE A 242 1.19 8.48 11.61
N ALA A 243 2.29 7.77 11.40
CA ALA A 243 2.71 6.67 12.24
C ALA A 243 3.41 7.21 13.50
N TYR A 244 3.65 6.34 14.48
CA TYR A 244 4.31 6.72 15.74
C TYR A 244 5.33 5.66 16.14
N TRP A 245 6.38 6.12 16.83
CA TRP A 245 7.38 5.31 17.50
C TRP A 245 7.51 5.79 18.94
N ASP A 246 7.25 4.91 19.91
CA ASP A 246 7.28 5.25 21.34
C ASP A 246 6.45 6.51 21.69
N GLY A 247 5.26 6.61 21.06
CA GLY A 247 4.36 7.76 21.18
C GLY A 247 4.79 9.02 20.40
N GLU A 248 5.99 9.05 19.82
CA GLU A 248 6.49 10.17 19.04
C GLU A 248 6.12 10.01 17.55
N ARG A 249 5.77 11.13 16.93
CA ARG A 249 5.33 11.16 15.53
C ARG A 249 6.48 10.81 14.57
N ASP A 250 6.25 9.85 13.69
CA ASP A 250 7.15 9.59 12.56
C ASP A 250 6.97 10.67 11.48
N ILE A 251 7.94 11.59 11.40
CA ILE A 251 7.94 12.71 10.45
C ILE A 251 8.07 12.27 8.98
N ASN A 252 8.48 11.03 8.71
CA ASN A 252 8.57 10.46 7.37
C ASN A 252 7.27 9.79 6.91
N SER A 253 6.20 9.90 7.70
CA SER A 253 4.87 9.40 7.42
C SER A 253 3.85 10.54 7.24
N GLY A 254 2.63 10.20 6.88
CA GLY A 254 1.56 11.16 6.65
C GLY A 254 1.51 11.66 5.22
N LEU A 255 0.48 11.24 4.48
CA LEU A 255 0.37 11.49 3.04
C LEU A 255 -1.09 11.66 2.63
N VAL A 256 -1.34 12.60 1.73
CA VAL A 256 -2.55 12.67 0.91
C VAL A 256 -2.15 12.48 -0.55
N ALA A 257 -2.80 11.58 -1.25
CA ALA A 257 -2.52 11.35 -2.66
C ALA A 257 -3.83 11.16 -3.45
N MET A 258 -3.84 11.64 -4.68
CA MET A 258 -4.88 11.35 -5.65
C MET A 258 -4.27 10.65 -6.86
N SER A 259 -4.96 9.66 -7.38
CA SER A 259 -4.53 8.95 -8.58
C SER A 259 -5.70 8.64 -9.49
N SER A 260 -5.41 8.50 -10.78
CA SER A 260 -6.31 7.87 -11.75
C SER A 260 -5.81 6.48 -12.10
N LEU A 261 -6.74 5.61 -12.46
CA LEU A 261 -6.46 4.29 -12.97
C LEU A 261 -7.32 4.08 -14.20
N PHE A 262 -6.69 3.63 -15.27
CA PHE A 262 -7.36 3.19 -16.49
C PHE A 262 -7.04 1.73 -16.73
N GLY A 263 -8.05 0.94 -17.09
CA GLY A 263 -7.86 -0.48 -17.29
C GLY A 263 -8.89 -1.15 -18.18
N ILE A 264 -8.60 -2.42 -18.43
CA ILE A 264 -9.43 -3.34 -19.21
C ILE A 264 -9.54 -4.64 -18.44
N SER A 265 -10.73 -5.23 -18.44
CA SER A 265 -10.96 -6.60 -17.97
C SER A 265 -11.59 -7.44 -19.08
N VAL A 266 -11.21 -8.70 -19.11
CA VAL A 266 -11.65 -9.67 -20.12
C VAL A 266 -12.07 -10.96 -19.41
N GLU A 267 -13.30 -11.41 -19.67
CA GLU A 267 -13.73 -12.77 -19.38
C GLU A 267 -13.10 -13.72 -20.39
N ALA A 268 -11.94 -14.28 -20.00
CA ALA A 268 -11.10 -15.08 -20.91
C ALA A 268 -11.68 -16.48 -21.14
N TRP A 269 -12.19 -17.10 -20.06
CA TRP A 269 -12.87 -18.39 -20.06
C TRP A 269 -14.11 -18.30 -19.17
N LYS A 270 -14.93 -19.34 -19.19
CA LYS A 270 -16.01 -19.46 -18.22
C LYS A 270 -15.43 -19.31 -16.80
N ASP A 271 -16.04 -18.47 -16.01
CA ASP A 271 -15.69 -18.22 -14.60
C ASP A 271 -14.27 -17.65 -14.37
N THR A 272 -13.59 -17.18 -15.43
CA THR A 272 -12.24 -16.61 -15.32
C THR A 272 -12.16 -15.22 -15.93
N THR A 273 -11.80 -14.23 -15.12
CA THR A 273 -11.58 -12.84 -15.52
C THR A 273 -10.12 -12.46 -15.42
N LEU A 274 -9.59 -11.83 -16.46
CA LEU A 274 -8.26 -11.20 -16.48
C LEU A 274 -8.42 -9.69 -16.49
N GLY A 275 -7.55 -8.98 -15.76
CA GLY A 275 -7.51 -7.52 -15.72
C GLY A 275 -6.10 -6.99 -15.89
N ILE A 276 -6.00 -5.85 -16.55
CA ILE A 276 -4.79 -5.05 -16.61
C ILE A 276 -5.15 -3.57 -16.43
N ASP A 277 -4.41 -2.91 -15.53
CA ASP A 277 -4.66 -1.52 -15.18
C ASP A 277 -3.34 -0.75 -15.06
N LEU A 278 -3.39 0.53 -15.43
CA LEU A 278 -2.34 1.49 -15.17
C LEU A 278 -2.86 2.56 -14.20
N ARG A 279 -2.25 2.62 -13.02
CA ARG A 279 -2.48 3.68 -12.04
C ARG A 279 -1.43 4.76 -12.20
N THR A 280 -1.88 6.01 -12.32
CA THR A 280 -1.04 7.20 -12.46
C THR A 280 -1.32 8.16 -11.31
N PRO A 281 -0.30 8.60 -10.54
CA PRO A 281 -0.47 9.63 -9.53
C PRO A 281 -0.83 10.97 -10.20
N LEU A 282 -1.80 11.69 -9.63
CA LEU A 282 -2.26 13.01 -10.09
C LEU A 282 -1.80 14.12 -9.16
N LEU A 283 -1.94 13.89 -7.86
CA LEU A 283 -1.59 14.84 -6.81
C LEU A 283 -1.04 14.07 -5.62
N GLN A 284 -0.06 14.67 -4.96
CA GLN A 284 0.50 14.16 -3.73
C GLN A 284 0.93 15.30 -2.83
N LYS A 285 0.60 15.19 -1.55
CA LYS A 285 0.99 16.14 -0.51
C LYS A 285 1.37 15.38 0.74
N THR A 286 2.56 15.63 1.26
CA THR A 286 2.99 15.17 2.58
C THR A 286 2.34 16.03 3.66
N LEU A 287 2.03 15.43 4.81
CA LEU A 287 1.44 16.12 5.95
C LEU A 287 2.50 16.73 6.88
N SER A 288 3.73 16.25 6.77
CA SER A 288 4.89 16.79 7.49
C SER A 288 5.76 17.67 6.59
N GLU A 289 6.69 18.42 7.20
CA GLU A 289 7.75 19.13 6.49
C GLU A 289 8.86 18.17 6.01
N GLY A 290 8.84 16.93 6.44
CA GLY A 290 9.77 15.88 6.01
C GLY A 290 9.51 15.41 4.58
N ASP A 291 10.50 14.76 3.99
CA ASP A 291 10.39 14.15 2.67
C ASP A 291 9.66 12.81 2.78
N ALA A 292 8.39 12.77 2.40
CA ALA A 292 7.69 11.51 2.20
C ALA A 292 7.95 10.96 0.78
N PHE A 293 7.68 9.66 0.59
CA PHE A 293 7.80 9.05 -0.73
C PHE A 293 6.80 9.65 -1.72
N LYS A 294 7.30 10.10 -2.86
CA LYS A 294 6.48 10.35 -4.03
C LYS A 294 6.06 9.03 -4.64
N GLN A 295 4.78 8.92 -4.95
CA GLN A 295 4.28 7.76 -5.67
C GLN A 295 4.62 7.86 -7.15
N GLY A 296 5.11 6.76 -7.70
CA GLY A 296 5.28 6.59 -9.14
C GLY A 296 4.10 5.85 -9.78
N PRO A 297 4.11 5.66 -11.10
CA PRO A 297 3.10 4.86 -11.80
C PRO A 297 3.14 3.41 -11.34
N THR A 298 1.98 2.76 -11.36
CA THR A 298 1.84 1.34 -10.97
C THR A 298 1.06 0.60 -12.03
N LEU A 299 1.64 -0.47 -12.55
CA LEU A 299 0.97 -1.43 -13.40
C LEU A 299 0.36 -2.54 -12.55
N LEU A 300 -0.92 -2.84 -12.78
CA LEU A 300 -1.66 -3.87 -12.05
C LEU A 300 -2.12 -4.96 -13.01
N PHE A 301 -2.03 -6.20 -12.56
CA PHE A 301 -2.61 -7.36 -13.23
C PHE A 301 -3.49 -8.11 -12.24
N SER A 302 -4.57 -8.67 -12.72
CA SER A 302 -5.41 -9.54 -11.94
C SER A 302 -5.87 -10.74 -12.75
N ILE A 303 -5.96 -11.87 -12.08
CA ILE A 303 -6.68 -13.04 -12.53
C ILE A 303 -7.63 -13.46 -11.42
N SER A 304 -8.86 -13.75 -11.75
CA SER A 304 -9.89 -14.20 -10.83
C SER A 304 -10.62 -15.38 -11.41
N TRP A 305 -10.87 -16.37 -10.58
CA TRP A 305 -11.49 -17.63 -10.97
C TRP A 305 -12.51 -18.11 -9.92
N GLU A 306 -13.74 -18.41 -10.38
CA GLU A 306 -14.84 -18.89 -9.53
C GLU A 306 -15.02 -20.41 -9.67
N MET A 307 -15.37 -21.08 -8.54
CA MET A 307 -15.66 -22.53 -8.47
C MET A 307 -16.90 -22.79 -7.66
#